data_4da31935e41c6a5c285d726a8a6f0b1f
#
_entry.id   4da31935e41c6a5c285d726a8a6f0b1f
#
_cell.length_a   1.000
_cell.length_b   1.000
_cell.length_c   1.000
_cell.angle_alpha   90.00
_cell.angle_beta   90.00
_cell.angle_gamma   90.00
#
_symmetry.space_group_name_H-M   'P 1'
#
loop_
_entity.id
_entity.type
_entity.pdbx_description
1 polymer ?
#
loop_
_entity_poly.entity_id
_entity_poly.type
_entity_poly.pdbx_seq_one_letter_code
_entity_poly.pdbx_strand_id
1 'polypeptide(L)'
;MKQIFLSVMILILSVSLSQSAEPQKVEFKNKEADKKVDVYVGGKFFTAFIYPDNMEKQSLYPILSASGKTITRGFPLNPRPFERTDHPHHVGLWFNFGNVNGLDFWNNSFAIQPADKPKYGTVKFNQIVSENPKKGELVTSSRWVDSNNKVLLNEETTFIFSGTGNLRSIVRSSKLTAVQPVTFTENKEGLIGLRVDRTFEEPSTKPETFLDANGIETKVPVLNNEGVNGVYRNAEGVKGGDVWAKRSPWVALRAVKEGEVITIVILDNPKNPNYPAWSHARGYGLFATNNLGGRVFDKNAAEVKVVLKPGESIVFKHQIIIGGDLTDAEINGMAKIFK
;
A
#
# COMPACT_ATOMS: atom_id res chain seq x y z
N MET A 1 23.29 12.53 74.91
CA MET A 1 23.78 11.89 73.70
C MET A 1 22.55 11.53 72.79
N LYS A 2 22.35 12.32 71.72
CA LYS A 2 21.26 12.08 70.74
C LYS A 2 21.87 11.37 69.54
N GLN A 3 21.45 10.11 69.33
CA GLN A 3 21.82 9.37 68.12
C GLN A 3 20.94 9.80 66.94
N ILE A 4 21.58 10.28 65.89
CA ILE A 4 20.96 10.62 64.60
C ILE A 4 21.04 9.36 63.71
N PHE A 5 19.89 8.73 63.42
CA PHE A 5 19.80 7.68 62.41
C PHE A 5 19.73 8.32 61.01
N LEU A 6 20.75 8.10 60.21
CA LEU A 6 20.81 8.50 58.81
C LEU A 6 20.22 7.36 57.94
N SER A 7 18.98 7.51 57.48
CA SER A 7 18.38 6.56 56.54
C SER A 7 18.89 6.86 55.13
N VAL A 8 19.70 5.97 54.58
CA VAL A 8 20.11 5.98 53.17
C VAL A 8 19.01 5.36 52.35
N MET A 9 18.31 6.16 51.57
CA MET A 9 17.29 5.72 50.61
C MET A 9 18.00 5.36 49.29
N ILE A 10 18.19 4.06 49.01
CA ILE A 10 18.72 3.55 47.75
C ILE A 10 17.64 3.64 46.68
N LEU A 11 17.78 4.59 45.76
CA LEU A 11 16.94 4.72 44.59
C LEU A 11 17.39 3.69 43.56
N ILE A 12 16.66 2.56 43.45
CA ILE A 12 16.90 1.56 42.38
C ILE A 12 16.29 2.11 41.10
N LEU A 13 17.13 2.67 40.22
CA LEU A 13 16.77 3.03 38.87
C LEU A 13 16.61 1.71 38.06
N SER A 14 15.37 1.24 37.89
CA SER A 14 15.07 0.16 36.97
C SER A 14 15.22 0.67 35.54
N VAL A 15 16.38 0.46 34.94
CA VAL A 15 16.56 0.63 33.51
C VAL A 15 15.81 -0.51 32.81
N SER A 16 14.61 -0.23 32.33
CA SER A 16 13.89 -1.12 31.44
C SER A 16 14.65 -1.19 30.09
N LEU A 17 15.49 -2.20 29.95
CA LEU A 17 16.05 -2.57 28.65
C LEU A 17 14.88 -2.96 27.76
N SER A 18 14.51 -2.08 26.85
CA SER A 18 13.61 -2.40 25.74
C SER A 18 14.28 -3.50 24.91
N GLN A 19 13.93 -4.72 25.18
CA GLN A 19 14.39 -5.87 24.40
C GLN A 19 13.80 -5.71 23.00
N SER A 20 14.65 -5.45 22.01
CA SER A 20 14.22 -5.42 20.61
C SER A 20 13.62 -6.79 20.27
N ALA A 21 12.35 -6.81 19.89
CA ALA A 21 11.69 -8.06 19.57
C ALA A 21 12.37 -8.71 18.35
N GLU A 22 12.66 -10.01 18.45
CA GLU A 22 13.35 -10.78 17.42
C GLU A 22 12.57 -10.78 16.09
N PRO A 23 13.29 -10.78 14.94
CA PRO A 23 12.69 -10.94 13.63
C PRO A 23 11.89 -12.24 13.53
N GLN A 24 10.69 -12.16 13.03
CA GLN A 24 9.79 -13.32 12.89
C GLN A 24 10.06 -14.06 11.59
N LYS A 25 9.99 -15.40 11.64
CA LYS A 25 10.15 -16.28 10.46
C LYS A 25 9.08 -15.95 9.42
N VAL A 26 9.49 -15.88 8.15
CA VAL A 26 8.59 -15.78 7.00
C VAL A 26 8.47 -17.15 6.33
N GLU A 27 7.27 -17.48 5.89
CA GLU A 27 6.97 -18.71 5.15
C GLU A 27 6.10 -18.37 3.94
N PHE A 28 6.38 -19.01 2.80
CA PHE A 28 5.56 -18.95 1.60
C PHE A 28 4.85 -20.28 1.39
N LYS A 29 3.58 -20.22 0.95
CA LYS A 29 2.84 -21.39 0.49
C LYS A 29 2.31 -21.09 -0.91
N ASN A 30 3.00 -21.59 -1.91
CA ASN A 30 2.58 -21.47 -3.30
C ASN A 30 1.34 -22.34 -3.52
N LYS A 31 0.28 -21.73 -4.01
CA LYS A 31 -1.00 -22.34 -4.38
C LYS A 31 -1.32 -22.00 -5.83
N GLU A 32 -0.57 -22.60 -6.74
CA GLU A 32 -0.63 -22.30 -8.17
C GLU A 32 -2.04 -22.50 -8.76
N ALA A 33 -2.74 -23.53 -8.33
CA ALA A 33 -4.12 -23.79 -8.74
C ALA A 33 -5.09 -22.66 -8.34
N ASP A 34 -4.82 -21.99 -7.21
CA ASP A 34 -5.58 -20.84 -6.73
C ASP A 34 -5.04 -19.51 -7.26
N LYS A 35 -4.01 -19.52 -8.11
CA LYS A 35 -3.32 -18.33 -8.64
C LYS A 35 -2.85 -17.40 -7.52
N LYS A 36 -2.16 -17.94 -6.48
CA LYS A 36 -1.65 -17.16 -5.35
C LYS A 36 -0.47 -17.79 -4.63
N VAL A 37 0.26 -16.95 -3.90
CA VAL A 37 1.25 -17.35 -2.90
C VAL A 37 0.84 -16.78 -1.55
N ASP A 38 0.47 -17.61 -0.61
CA ASP A 38 0.17 -17.18 0.77
C ASP A 38 1.47 -16.89 1.51
N VAL A 39 1.49 -15.78 2.27
CA VAL A 39 2.62 -15.31 3.05
C VAL A 39 2.28 -15.36 4.53
N TYR A 40 3.11 -16.05 5.31
CA TYR A 40 2.99 -16.15 6.76
C TYR A 40 4.18 -15.46 7.43
N VAL A 41 3.94 -14.76 8.53
CA VAL A 41 4.97 -14.10 9.35
C VAL A 41 4.75 -14.51 10.80
N GLY A 42 5.76 -15.13 11.43
CA GLY A 42 5.66 -15.68 12.78
C GLY A 42 4.56 -16.76 12.89
N GLY A 43 4.39 -17.59 11.84
CA GLY A 43 3.38 -18.65 11.78
C GLY A 43 1.93 -18.16 11.54
N LYS A 44 1.70 -16.83 11.47
CA LYS A 44 0.39 -16.25 11.21
C LYS A 44 0.26 -15.81 9.77
N PHE A 45 -0.90 -16.04 9.15
CA PHE A 45 -1.19 -15.52 7.81
C PHE A 45 -1.12 -13.99 7.83
N PHE A 46 -0.39 -13.43 6.89
CA PHE A 46 -0.21 -11.99 6.75
C PHE A 46 -0.88 -11.44 5.50
N THR A 47 -0.60 -12.05 4.35
CA THR A 47 -1.17 -11.64 3.07
C THR A 47 -1.02 -12.77 2.04
N ALA A 48 -1.59 -12.59 0.85
CA ALA A 48 -1.28 -13.41 -0.30
C ALA A 48 -0.93 -12.53 -1.51
N PHE A 49 0.09 -12.90 -2.27
CA PHE A 49 0.29 -12.40 -3.61
C PHE A 49 -0.68 -13.12 -4.53
N ILE A 50 -1.61 -12.38 -5.14
CA ILE A 50 -2.68 -12.92 -5.98
C ILE A 50 -2.52 -12.45 -7.42
N TYR A 51 -2.76 -13.39 -8.37
CA TYR A 51 -2.63 -13.17 -9.80
C TYR A 51 -3.71 -13.91 -10.63
N PRO A 52 -5.00 -13.83 -10.25
CA PRO A 52 -6.06 -14.51 -10.99
C PRO A 52 -6.23 -13.91 -12.39
N ASP A 53 -6.67 -14.73 -13.34
CA ASP A 53 -6.75 -14.37 -14.76
C ASP A 53 -7.80 -13.29 -15.07
N ASN A 54 -8.74 -13.06 -14.15
CA ASN A 54 -9.80 -12.04 -14.26
C ASN A 54 -9.45 -10.70 -13.60
N MET A 55 -8.19 -10.51 -13.18
CA MET A 55 -7.70 -9.23 -12.68
C MET A 55 -6.75 -8.59 -13.68
N GLU A 56 -6.83 -7.27 -13.79
CA GLU A 56 -6.01 -6.49 -14.73
C GLU A 56 -4.60 -6.17 -14.18
N LYS A 57 -4.31 -6.59 -12.94
CA LYS A 57 -3.01 -6.45 -12.26
C LYS A 57 -2.92 -7.36 -11.04
N GLN A 58 -1.70 -7.73 -10.66
CA GLN A 58 -1.46 -8.48 -9.42
C GLN A 58 -1.61 -7.57 -8.21
N SER A 59 -1.90 -8.18 -7.06
CA SER A 59 -2.08 -7.48 -5.80
C SER A 59 -1.63 -8.32 -4.61
N LEU A 60 -1.34 -7.68 -3.48
CA LEU A 60 -1.30 -8.35 -2.18
C LEU A 60 -2.68 -8.22 -1.52
N TYR A 61 -3.36 -9.35 -1.32
CA TYR A 61 -4.72 -9.38 -0.77
C TYR A 61 -5.08 -10.75 -0.13
N PRO A 62 -5.80 -10.77 0.99
CA PRO A 62 -5.98 -9.64 1.90
C PRO A 62 -4.67 -9.29 2.62
N ILE A 63 -4.62 -8.13 3.28
CA ILE A 63 -3.52 -7.79 4.19
C ILE A 63 -4.09 -7.71 5.60
N LEU A 64 -3.38 -8.33 6.58
CA LEU A 64 -3.78 -8.36 7.97
C LEU A 64 -2.73 -7.68 8.87
N SER A 65 -3.17 -7.16 10.01
CA SER A 65 -2.27 -6.74 11.08
C SER A 65 -1.61 -7.95 11.76
N ALA A 66 -0.67 -7.73 12.66
CA ALA A 66 -0.03 -8.79 13.44
C ALA A 66 -1.01 -9.54 14.36
N SER A 67 -2.10 -8.89 14.78
CA SER A 67 -3.20 -9.48 15.55
C SER A 67 -4.21 -10.25 14.69
N GLY A 68 -4.10 -10.14 13.34
CA GLY A 68 -5.02 -10.79 12.40
C GLY A 68 -6.20 -9.93 11.96
N LYS A 69 -6.23 -8.64 12.31
CA LYS A 69 -7.30 -7.73 11.86
C LYS A 69 -7.09 -7.33 10.40
N THR A 70 -8.16 -7.37 9.61
CA THR A 70 -8.10 -7.06 8.18
C THR A 70 -7.87 -5.59 7.93
N ILE A 71 -6.87 -5.27 7.11
CA ILE A 71 -6.50 -3.90 6.71
C ILE A 71 -7.19 -3.49 5.40
N THR A 72 -7.33 -4.44 4.46
CA THR A 72 -7.82 -4.17 3.11
C THR A 72 -9.33 -4.28 3.00
N ARG A 73 -9.94 -3.46 2.11
CA ARG A 73 -11.35 -3.59 1.70
C ARG A 73 -11.58 -4.95 1.02
N GLY A 74 -12.76 -5.55 1.24
CA GLY A 74 -13.13 -6.82 0.64
C GLY A 74 -13.57 -6.72 -0.82
N PHE A 75 -14.38 -5.69 -1.17
CA PHE A 75 -14.84 -5.49 -2.54
C PHE A 75 -13.67 -5.22 -3.53
N PRO A 76 -13.67 -5.81 -4.73
CA PRO A 76 -14.70 -6.69 -5.32
C PRO A 76 -14.48 -8.19 -5.08
N LEU A 77 -13.35 -8.63 -4.48
CA LEU A 77 -12.97 -10.05 -4.40
C LEU A 77 -13.73 -10.84 -3.33
N ASN A 78 -13.91 -10.23 -2.17
CA ASN A 78 -14.63 -10.81 -1.04
C ASN A 78 -15.46 -9.72 -0.36
N PRO A 79 -16.56 -9.25 -1.01
CA PRO A 79 -17.37 -8.14 -0.54
C PRO A 79 -17.92 -8.41 0.85
N ARG A 80 -17.89 -7.40 1.72
CA ARG A 80 -18.43 -7.44 3.08
C ARG A 80 -19.52 -6.38 3.24
N PRO A 81 -20.51 -6.62 4.10
CA PRO A 81 -21.53 -5.62 4.44
C PRO A 81 -20.89 -4.28 4.85
N PHE A 82 -21.54 -3.19 4.48
CA PHE A 82 -21.15 -1.82 4.80
C PHE A 82 -19.83 -1.34 4.15
N GLU A 83 -19.31 -2.06 3.15
CA GLU A 83 -18.19 -1.59 2.34
C GLU A 83 -18.66 -0.82 1.11
N ARG A 84 -17.86 0.17 0.69
CA ARG A 84 -18.06 0.88 -0.58
C ARG A 84 -17.84 -0.05 -1.75
N THR A 85 -18.67 0.10 -2.80
CA THR A 85 -18.57 -0.66 -4.06
C THR A 85 -18.01 0.19 -5.20
N ASP A 86 -17.49 1.37 -4.88
CA ASP A 86 -16.77 2.25 -5.80
C ASP A 86 -15.41 1.67 -6.23
N HIS A 87 -14.87 2.17 -7.34
CA HIS A 87 -13.50 1.89 -7.80
C HIS A 87 -13.14 0.38 -7.75
N PRO A 88 -13.75 -0.46 -8.59
CA PRO A 88 -13.49 -1.91 -8.61
C PRO A 88 -12.05 -2.28 -8.94
N HIS A 89 -11.27 -1.34 -9.50
CA HIS A 89 -9.83 -1.48 -9.76
C HIS A 89 -8.95 -1.31 -8.51
N HIS A 90 -9.49 -0.85 -7.36
CA HIS A 90 -8.75 -0.72 -6.11
C HIS A 90 -8.80 -2.03 -5.31
N VAL A 91 -7.85 -2.93 -5.53
CA VAL A 91 -7.79 -4.24 -4.88
C VAL A 91 -6.50 -4.38 -4.06
N GLY A 92 -6.63 -4.57 -2.76
CA GLY A 92 -5.50 -4.83 -1.87
C GLY A 92 -4.42 -3.75 -1.93
N LEU A 93 -3.15 -4.18 -2.07
CA LEU A 93 -1.98 -3.33 -2.33
C LEU A 93 -1.46 -3.65 -3.73
N TRP A 94 -1.45 -2.66 -4.62
CA TRP A 94 -1.04 -2.80 -6.02
C TRP A 94 -0.06 -1.72 -6.44
N PHE A 95 0.53 -1.90 -7.62
CA PHE A 95 1.44 -0.94 -8.27
C PHE A 95 1.14 -0.89 -9.76
N ASN A 96 0.82 0.29 -10.27
CA ASN A 96 0.73 0.62 -11.68
C ASN A 96 0.55 2.13 -11.89
N PHE A 97 0.27 2.58 -13.14
CA PHE A 97 0.22 4.01 -13.45
C PHE A 97 -0.84 4.32 -14.50
N GLY A 98 -1.45 5.50 -14.40
CA GLY A 98 -2.59 5.94 -15.21
C GLY A 98 -2.25 6.50 -16.59
N ASN A 99 -0.97 6.64 -16.96
CA ASN A 99 -0.61 7.11 -18.30
C ASN A 99 0.75 6.60 -18.76
N VAL A 100 0.75 5.47 -19.47
CA VAL A 100 1.92 4.85 -20.09
C VAL A 100 1.66 4.74 -21.59
N ASN A 101 2.33 5.55 -22.40
CA ASN A 101 2.04 5.68 -23.84
C ASN A 101 0.57 6.02 -24.14
N GLY A 102 -0.09 6.80 -23.26
CA GLY A 102 -1.51 7.15 -23.39
C GLY A 102 -2.47 6.08 -22.88
N LEU A 103 -1.99 4.94 -22.41
CA LEU A 103 -2.83 3.86 -21.86
C LEU A 103 -2.96 3.99 -20.33
N ASP A 104 -4.16 3.79 -19.83
CA ASP A 104 -4.46 3.79 -18.41
C ASP A 104 -4.38 2.36 -17.83
N PHE A 105 -3.34 2.09 -17.03
CA PHE A 105 -3.19 0.84 -16.32
C PHE A 105 -3.82 0.88 -14.91
N TRP A 106 -4.02 2.09 -14.36
CA TRP A 106 -4.53 2.23 -12.99
C TRP A 106 -6.02 1.91 -12.91
N ASN A 107 -6.84 2.57 -13.74
CA ASN A 107 -8.29 2.46 -13.66
C ASN A 107 -8.86 1.20 -14.33
N ASN A 108 -8.01 0.38 -15.00
CA ASN A 108 -8.48 -0.82 -15.69
C ASN A 108 -9.06 -1.85 -14.71
N SER A 109 -10.25 -2.37 -15.03
CA SER A 109 -10.98 -3.36 -14.25
C SER A 109 -12.01 -4.09 -15.11
N PHE A 110 -12.71 -5.06 -14.54
CA PHE A 110 -13.83 -5.74 -15.14
C PHE A 110 -15.00 -4.81 -15.51
N ALA A 111 -15.10 -3.65 -14.84
CA ALA A 111 -16.19 -2.69 -15.08
C ALA A 111 -15.99 -1.83 -16.34
N ILE A 112 -14.80 -1.87 -16.98
CA ILE A 112 -14.54 -1.13 -18.21
C ILE A 112 -15.33 -1.76 -19.37
N GLN A 113 -16.13 -0.94 -20.04
CA GLN A 113 -16.93 -1.38 -21.18
C GLN A 113 -16.01 -1.87 -22.32
N PRO A 114 -16.42 -2.90 -23.09
CA PRO A 114 -15.59 -3.46 -24.18
C PRO A 114 -15.10 -2.42 -25.18
N ALA A 115 -15.93 -1.42 -25.53
CA ALA A 115 -15.57 -0.36 -26.47
C ALA A 115 -14.46 0.56 -25.94
N ASP A 116 -14.28 0.67 -24.62
CA ASP A 116 -13.26 1.50 -23.99
C ASP A 116 -11.97 0.77 -23.68
N LYS A 117 -11.97 -0.57 -23.68
CA LYS A 117 -10.79 -1.41 -23.40
C LYS A 117 -9.52 -1.00 -24.18
N PRO A 118 -9.58 -0.53 -25.45
CA PRO A 118 -8.39 -0.07 -26.16
C PRO A 118 -7.65 1.14 -25.51
N LYS A 119 -8.29 1.85 -24.60
CA LYS A 119 -7.69 2.98 -23.85
C LYS A 119 -6.91 2.52 -22.61
N TYR A 120 -6.98 1.23 -22.28
CA TYR A 120 -6.43 0.65 -21.06
C TYR A 120 -5.34 -0.35 -21.32
N GLY A 121 -4.40 -0.43 -20.37
CA GLY A 121 -3.39 -1.47 -20.34
C GLY A 121 -3.62 -2.45 -19.19
N THR A 122 -3.02 -3.62 -19.30
CA THR A 122 -3.10 -4.71 -18.31
C THR A 122 -1.68 -5.10 -17.88
N VAL A 123 -1.49 -5.31 -16.58
CA VAL A 123 -0.25 -5.89 -16.04
C VAL A 123 -0.47 -7.40 -15.90
N LYS A 124 0.03 -8.19 -16.84
CA LYS A 124 -0.14 -9.64 -16.86
C LYS A 124 0.96 -10.33 -16.08
N PHE A 125 0.58 -11.18 -15.13
CA PHE A 125 1.52 -12.06 -14.45
C PHE A 125 2.21 -12.99 -15.45
N ASN A 126 3.52 -13.22 -15.25
CA ASN A 126 4.29 -14.12 -16.07
C ASN A 126 4.74 -15.35 -15.27
N GLN A 127 5.48 -15.14 -14.17
CA GLN A 127 5.95 -16.22 -13.31
C GLN A 127 6.41 -15.77 -11.94
N ILE A 128 6.49 -16.70 -10.99
CA ILE A 128 7.30 -16.58 -9.79
C ILE A 128 8.75 -16.89 -10.18
N VAL A 129 9.63 -15.92 -9.99
CA VAL A 129 11.06 -16.05 -10.33
C VAL A 129 11.81 -16.80 -9.23
N SER A 130 11.56 -16.42 -7.97
CA SER A 130 12.18 -17.08 -6.82
C SER A 130 11.42 -16.82 -5.52
N GLU A 131 11.59 -17.73 -4.57
CA GLU A 131 11.13 -17.63 -3.19
C GLU A 131 12.30 -17.88 -2.24
N ASN A 132 12.57 -16.97 -1.31
CA ASN A 132 13.58 -17.12 -0.28
C ASN A 132 13.01 -16.80 1.11
N PRO A 133 12.41 -17.78 1.79
CA PRO A 133 11.80 -17.57 3.12
C PRO A 133 12.77 -17.05 4.18
N LYS A 134 14.06 -17.40 4.10
CA LYS A 134 15.08 -16.92 5.05
C LYS A 134 15.27 -15.41 4.99
N LYS A 135 15.09 -14.81 3.81
CA LYS A 135 15.12 -13.35 3.59
C LYS A 135 13.74 -12.73 3.60
N GLY A 136 12.67 -13.53 3.67
CA GLY A 136 11.30 -13.07 3.45
C GLY A 136 11.04 -12.58 2.02
N GLU A 137 11.81 -13.04 1.04
CA GLU A 137 11.85 -12.51 -0.31
C GLU A 137 11.03 -13.37 -1.28
N LEU A 138 10.15 -12.70 -2.04
CA LEU A 138 9.41 -13.25 -3.17
C LEU A 138 9.70 -12.38 -4.39
N VAL A 139 10.22 -12.99 -5.48
CA VAL A 139 10.48 -12.30 -6.74
C VAL A 139 9.51 -12.81 -7.79
N THR A 140 8.83 -11.89 -8.46
CA THR A 140 7.85 -12.18 -9.51
C THR A 140 8.15 -11.39 -10.77
N SER A 141 7.70 -11.88 -11.92
CA SER A 141 7.75 -11.13 -13.18
C SER A 141 6.38 -10.96 -13.81
N SER A 142 6.20 -9.83 -14.47
CA SER A 142 4.95 -9.46 -15.16
C SER A 142 5.26 -8.69 -16.44
N ARG A 143 4.26 -8.53 -17.31
CA ARG A 143 4.33 -7.74 -18.54
C ARG A 143 3.22 -6.72 -18.55
N TRP A 144 3.57 -5.48 -18.84
CA TRP A 144 2.61 -4.41 -19.09
C TRP A 144 2.27 -4.44 -20.57
N VAL A 145 1.02 -4.72 -20.88
CA VAL A 145 0.56 -4.93 -22.27
C VAL A 145 -0.61 -4.01 -22.61
N ASP A 146 -0.73 -3.67 -23.89
CA ASP A 146 -1.92 -3.01 -24.43
C ASP A 146 -3.08 -4.00 -24.64
N SER A 147 -4.20 -3.51 -25.14
CA SER A 147 -5.39 -4.32 -25.43
C SER A 147 -5.18 -5.40 -26.48
N ASN A 148 -4.12 -5.32 -27.30
CA ASN A 148 -3.73 -6.30 -28.31
C ASN A 148 -2.65 -7.26 -27.80
N ASN A 149 -2.34 -7.24 -26.50
CA ASN A 149 -1.27 -8.01 -25.86
C ASN A 149 0.16 -7.64 -26.30
N LYS A 150 0.35 -6.50 -26.94
CA LYS A 150 1.69 -5.99 -27.27
C LYS A 150 2.38 -5.53 -26.00
N VAL A 151 3.58 -6.05 -25.74
CA VAL A 151 4.35 -5.75 -24.52
C VAL A 151 4.99 -4.37 -24.65
N LEU A 152 4.72 -3.51 -23.64
CA LEU A 152 5.37 -2.22 -23.45
C LEU A 152 6.57 -2.34 -22.51
N LEU A 153 6.35 -2.97 -21.35
CA LEU A 153 7.33 -3.10 -20.28
C LEU A 153 7.37 -4.53 -19.76
N ASN A 154 8.55 -5.00 -19.41
CA ASN A 154 8.72 -6.11 -18.48
C ASN A 154 8.89 -5.55 -17.07
N GLU A 155 8.20 -6.12 -16.09
CA GLU A 155 8.33 -5.80 -14.68
C GLU A 155 8.93 -7.00 -13.94
N GLU A 156 9.99 -6.74 -13.15
CA GLU A 156 10.45 -7.63 -12.10
C GLU A 156 10.16 -6.96 -10.75
N THR A 157 9.36 -7.64 -9.94
CA THR A 157 9.00 -7.15 -8.61
C THR A 157 9.63 -8.03 -7.55
N THR A 158 10.41 -7.41 -6.67
CA THR A 158 10.91 -8.03 -5.43
C THR A 158 10.07 -7.53 -4.26
N PHE A 159 9.42 -8.47 -3.58
CA PHE A 159 8.82 -8.24 -2.28
C PHE A 159 9.74 -8.75 -1.18
N ILE A 160 9.86 -7.98 -0.08
CA ILE A 160 10.48 -8.45 1.17
C ILE A 160 9.44 -8.30 2.28
N PHE A 161 9.00 -9.43 2.82
CA PHE A 161 8.08 -9.50 3.95
C PHE A 161 8.86 -9.68 5.24
N SER A 162 8.45 -8.97 6.28
CA SER A 162 9.06 -9.13 7.61
C SER A 162 8.07 -8.79 8.72
N GLY A 163 8.42 -9.18 9.94
CA GLY A 163 7.68 -8.81 11.14
C GLY A 163 8.53 -8.88 12.38
N THR A 164 8.20 -8.05 13.36
CA THR A 164 8.85 -7.98 14.66
C THR A 164 7.81 -7.54 15.69
N GLY A 165 7.54 -8.35 16.70
CA GLY A 165 6.47 -8.06 17.65
C GLY A 165 5.12 -7.87 16.95
N ASN A 166 4.52 -6.69 17.11
CA ASN A 166 3.26 -6.29 16.46
C ASN A 166 3.44 -5.57 15.11
N LEU A 167 4.68 -5.40 14.63
CA LEU A 167 4.95 -4.81 13.33
C LEU A 167 4.88 -5.86 12.22
N ARG A 168 4.40 -5.41 11.07
CA ARG A 168 4.46 -6.11 9.78
C ARG A 168 5.00 -5.13 8.74
N SER A 169 5.83 -5.63 7.86
CA SER A 169 6.42 -4.80 6.80
C SER A 169 6.43 -5.53 5.47
N ILE A 170 6.18 -4.74 4.42
CA ILE A 170 6.26 -5.16 3.02
C ILE A 170 7.14 -4.14 2.32
N VAL A 171 8.32 -4.51 1.88
CA VAL A 171 9.08 -3.73 0.90
C VAL A 171 8.71 -4.22 -0.48
N ARG A 172 8.32 -3.34 -1.37
CA ARG A 172 8.13 -3.61 -2.79
C ARG A 172 9.16 -2.82 -3.59
N SER A 173 9.92 -3.50 -4.44
CA SER A 173 10.81 -2.91 -5.43
C SER A 173 10.37 -3.38 -6.81
N SER A 174 9.91 -2.46 -7.67
CA SER A 174 9.48 -2.74 -9.04
C SER A 174 10.49 -2.16 -10.02
N LYS A 175 11.17 -3.04 -10.77
CA LYS A 175 12.02 -2.68 -11.90
C LYS A 175 11.24 -2.82 -13.19
N LEU A 176 11.01 -1.71 -13.88
CA LEU A 176 10.31 -1.65 -15.16
C LEU A 176 11.35 -1.50 -16.28
N THR A 177 11.41 -2.44 -17.20
CA THR A 177 12.31 -2.43 -18.35
C THR A 177 11.51 -2.29 -19.64
N ALA A 178 11.81 -1.25 -20.42
CA ALA A 178 11.13 -0.96 -21.67
C ALA A 178 11.46 -2.00 -22.76
N VAL A 179 10.43 -2.56 -23.39
CA VAL A 179 10.55 -3.47 -24.56
C VAL A 179 10.48 -2.69 -25.87
N GLN A 180 9.80 -1.57 -25.86
CA GLN A 180 9.68 -0.59 -26.93
C GLN A 180 9.82 0.82 -26.33
N PRO A 181 9.86 1.92 -27.11
CA PRO A 181 9.86 3.26 -26.53
C PRO A 181 8.64 3.46 -25.63
N VAL A 182 8.87 3.84 -24.36
CA VAL A 182 7.83 4.06 -23.37
C VAL A 182 7.94 5.45 -22.80
N THR A 183 6.80 6.12 -22.67
CA THR A 183 6.68 7.41 -22.00
C THR A 183 5.66 7.30 -20.87
N PHE A 184 6.08 7.62 -19.67
CA PHE A 184 5.18 7.92 -18.55
C PHE A 184 4.93 9.43 -18.57
N THR A 185 3.68 9.81 -18.76
CA THR A 185 3.25 11.22 -18.70
C THR A 185 2.57 11.46 -17.37
N GLU A 186 2.88 12.58 -16.72
CA GLU A 186 2.33 12.93 -15.40
C GLU A 186 0.82 12.66 -15.31
N ASN A 187 0.43 11.98 -14.23
CA ASN A 187 -0.95 11.61 -13.96
C ASN A 187 -1.15 11.51 -12.44
N LYS A 188 -2.35 11.81 -11.95
CA LYS A 188 -2.66 11.64 -10.53
C LYS A 188 -2.75 10.16 -10.12
N GLU A 189 -3.14 9.28 -11.06
CA GLU A 189 -3.39 7.86 -10.82
C GLU A 189 -2.08 7.06 -10.86
N GLY A 190 -1.52 6.81 -9.69
CA GLY A 190 -0.24 6.12 -9.50
C GLY A 190 0.26 6.27 -8.06
N LEU A 191 1.36 5.68 -7.71
CA LEU A 191 2.07 4.52 -8.28
C LEU A 191 1.78 3.27 -7.49
N ILE A 192 1.90 3.38 -6.13
CA ILE A 192 1.57 2.33 -5.19
C ILE A 192 0.31 2.72 -4.44
N GLY A 193 -0.68 1.85 -4.46
CA GLY A 193 -1.98 2.09 -3.84
C GLY A 193 -2.40 0.94 -2.93
N LEU A 194 -2.99 1.30 -1.81
CA LEU A 194 -3.63 0.40 -0.86
C LEU A 194 -5.10 0.83 -0.72
N ARG A 195 -6.04 -0.08 -0.95
CA ARG A 195 -7.44 0.18 -0.62
C ARG A 195 -7.75 -0.40 0.75
N VAL A 196 -8.01 0.47 1.70
CA VAL A 196 -8.22 0.08 3.09
C VAL A 196 -9.66 -0.28 3.39
N ASP A 197 -9.83 -1.06 4.46
CA ASP A 197 -11.11 -1.38 5.09
C ASP A 197 -11.82 -0.10 5.54
N ARG A 198 -13.15 -0.14 5.63
CA ARG A 198 -13.96 1.03 5.95
C ARG A 198 -13.59 1.70 7.28
N THR A 199 -13.14 0.96 8.28
CA THR A 199 -12.71 1.53 9.57
C THR A 199 -11.63 2.61 9.40
N PHE A 200 -10.77 2.46 8.38
CA PHE A 200 -9.68 3.38 8.06
C PHE A 200 -10.10 4.54 7.14
N GLU A 201 -11.35 4.62 6.70
CA GLU A 201 -11.85 5.79 5.97
C GLU A 201 -11.97 6.99 6.92
N GLU A 202 -11.95 8.20 6.36
CA GLU A 202 -12.31 9.41 7.11
C GLU A 202 -13.84 9.52 7.17
N PRO A 203 -14.43 9.97 8.30
CA PRO A 203 -15.85 10.23 8.39
C PRO A 203 -16.31 11.18 7.27
N SER A 204 -17.42 10.85 6.63
CA SER A 204 -17.97 11.61 5.49
C SER A 204 -19.49 11.76 5.62
N THR A 205 -20.01 12.88 5.13
CA THR A 205 -21.45 13.14 5.02
C THR A 205 -21.96 13.03 3.59
N LYS A 206 -21.09 12.69 2.63
CA LYS A 206 -21.46 12.59 1.22
C LYS A 206 -22.26 11.33 0.95
N PRO A 207 -23.28 11.38 0.07
CA PRO A 207 -23.98 10.18 -0.39
C PRO A 207 -23.02 9.20 -1.06
N GLU A 208 -23.23 7.90 -0.85
CA GLU A 208 -22.38 6.85 -1.41
C GLU A 208 -23.17 5.56 -1.68
N THR A 209 -22.52 4.61 -2.36
CA THR A 209 -23.06 3.27 -2.56
C THR A 209 -22.26 2.25 -1.74
N PHE A 210 -22.97 1.46 -0.94
CA PHE A 210 -22.43 0.44 -0.03
C PHE A 210 -23.15 -0.89 -0.22
N LEU A 211 -22.54 -1.95 0.29
CA LEU A 211 -23.27 -3.20 0.53
C LEU A 211 -24.05 -3.10 1.84
N ASP A 212 -25.31 -3.53 1.83
CA ASP A 212 -26.10 -3.68 3.05
C ASP A 212 -25.70 -4.94 3.85
N ALA A 213 -26.40 -5.23 4.95
CA ALA A 213 -26.14 -6.41 5.78
C ALA A 213 -26.35 -7.74 5.03
N ASN A 214 -27.07 -7.74 3.91
CA ASN A 214 -27.31 -8.91 3.07
C ASN A 214 -26.37 -8.98 1.86
N GLY A 215 -25.45 -8.01 1.74
CA GLY A 215 -24.52 -7.92 0.61
C GLY A 215 -25.15 -7.29 -0.65
N ILE A 216 -26.28 -6.59 -0.51
CA ILE A 216 -26.97 -5.92 -1.63
C ILE A 216 -26.46 -4.49 -1.76
N GLU A 217 -26.12 -4.09 -2.98
CA GLU A 217 -25.68 -2.72 -3.26
C GLU A 217 -26.81 -1.72 -3.03
N THR A 218 -26.56 -0.75 -2.16
CA THR A 218 -27.55 0.20 -1.69
C THR A 218 -26.98 1.63 -1.72
N LYS A 219 -27.71 2.56 -2.33
CA LYS A 219 -27.40 3.99 -2.29
C LYS A 219 -27.83 4.57 -0.94
N VAL A 220 -26.89 5.19 -0.24
CA VAL A 220 -27.09 5.78 1.08
C VAL A 220 -26.94 7.30 0.98
N PRO A 221 -28.00 8.08 1.21
CA PRO A 221 -27.99 9.54 1.09
C PRO A 221 -27.17 10.22 2.20
N VAL A 222 -27.15 9.62 3.39
CA VAL A 222 -26.36 10.09 4.55
C VAL A 222 -25.61 8.91 5.13
N LEU A 223 -24.28 9.05 5.24
CA LEU A 223 -23.43 7.97 5.74
C LEU A 223 -23.56 7.79 7.25
N ASN A 224 -23.75 6.54 7.68
CA ASN A 224 -23.42 6.14 9.02
C ASN A 224 -21.89 6.00 9.14
N ASN A 225 -21.27 6.82 9.99
CA ASN A 225 -19.83 6.82 10.25
C ASN A 225 -19.47 5.99 11.49
N GLU A 226 -20.35 5.13 12.00
CA GLU A 226 -20.06 4.27 13.12
C GLU A 226 -18.85 3.36 12.81
N GLY A 227 -17.85 3.38 13.70
CA GLY A 227 -16.61 2.63 13.51
C GLY A 227 -15.63 3.23 12.48
N VAL A 228 -16.01 4.29 11.76
CA VAL A 228 -15.15 4.98 10.79
C VAL A 228 -14.36 6.07 11.51
N ASN A 229 -13.02 5.94 11.55
CA ASN A 229 -12.20 6.83 12.35
C ASN A 229 -10.77 7.00 11.80
N GLY A 230 -10.54 6.78 10.51
CA GLY A 230 -9.25 6.96 9.87
C GLY A 230 -8.77 8.40 9.91
N VAL A 231 -7.49 8.60 10.20
CA VAL A 231 -6.84 9.92 10.19
C VAL A 231 -5.51 9.81 9.48
N TYR A 232 -5.38 10.53 8.37
CA TYR A 232 -4.12 10.68 7.65
C TYR A 232 -3.19 11.68 8.34
N ARG A 233 -1.87 11.48 8.19
CA ARG A 233 -0.82 12.46 8.50
C ARG A 233 0.44 12.18 7.70
N ASN A 234 1.31 13.18 7.58
CA ASN A 234 2.60 13.06 6.89
C ASN A 234 3.76 13.62 7.71
N ALA A 235 4.99 13.52 7.19
CA ALA A 235 6.21 13.98 7.86
C ALA A 235 6.25 15.49 8.11
N GLU A 236 5.51 16.28 7.34
CA GLU A 236 5.43 17.74 7.45
C GLU A 236 4.36 18.19 8.46
N GLY A 237 3.71 17.25 9.18
CA GLY A 237 2.70 17.54 10.19
C GLY A 237 1.31 17.87 9.62
N VAL A 238 1.11 17.72 8.30
CA VAL A 238 -0.20 17.88 7.65
C VAL A 238 -1.10 16.70 8.02
N LYS A 239 -2.40 16.95 8.26
CA LYS A 239 -3.35 15.92 8.73
C LYS A 239 -4.63 15.90 7.90
N GLY A 240 -5.33 14.76 7.99
CA GLY A 240 -6.62 14.54 7.34
C GLY A 240 -6.52 14.62 5.83
N GLY A 241 -7.59 15.02 5.17
CA GLY A 241 -7.68 15.16 3.71
C GLY A 241 -6.68 16.14 3.09
N ASP A 242 -6.11 17.05 3.89
CA ASP A 242 -5.12 18.04 3.44
C ASP A 242 -3.76 17.41 3.07
N VAL A 243 -3.51 16.14 3.45
CA VAL A 243 -2.32 15.41 3.00
C VAL A 243 -2.34 15.16 1.50
N TRP A 244 -3.52 15.18 0.87
CA TRP A 244 -3.62 15.03 -0.58
C TRP A 244 -2.82 16.09 -1.32
N ALA A 245 -2.11 15.68 -2.37
CA ALA A 245 -1.25 16.56 -3.16
C ALA A 245 -0.08 17.20 -2.38
N LYS A 246 0.29 16.66 -1.22
CA LYS A 246 1.51 17.07 -0.51
C LYS A 246 2.62 16.07 -0.79
N ARG A 247 3.84 16.58 -0.96
CA ARG A 247 5.06 15.77 -1.07
C ARG A 247 5.58 15.45 0.32
N SER A 248 5.89 14.19 0.57
CA SER A 248 6.41 13.78 1.86
C SER A 248 7.21 12.48 1.74
N PRO A 249 8.29 12.28 2.52
CA PRO A 249 9.03 11.02 2.56
C PRO A 249 8.19 9.86 3.10
N TRP A 250 7.12 10.16 3.83
CA TRP A 250 6.14 9.17 4.26
C TRP A 250 4.76 9.80 4.46
N VAL A 251 3.75 8.99 4.34
CA VAL A 251 2.38 9.26 4.75
C VAL A 251 1.88 8.12 5.61
N ALA A 252 1.11 8.42 6.66
CA ALA A 252 0.55 7.45 7.60
C ALA A 252 -0.96 7.61 7.69
N LEU A 253 -1.64 6.48 7.93
CA LEU A 253 -3.07 6.38 8.20
C LEU A 253 -3.26 5.62 9.51
N ARG A 254 -3.90 6.25 10.49
CA ARG A 254 -4.17 5.69 11.81
C ARG A 254 -5.66 5.51 12.01
N ALA A 255 -6.04 4.37 12.56
CA ALA A 255 -7.41 4.12 13.01
C ALA A 255 -7.45 3.24 14.25
N VAL A 256 -8.61 3.18 14.91
CA VAL A 256 -8.93 2.20 15.96
C VAL A 256 -9.89 1.18 15.37
N LYS A 257 -9.43 -0.07 15.24
CA LYS A 257 -10.22 -1.17 14.71
C LYS A 257 -10.45 -2.22 15.80
N GLU A 258 -11.71 -2.42 16.18
CA GLU A 258 -12.09 -3.40 17.22
C GLU A 258 -11.24 -3.26 18.50
N GLY A 259 -11.09 -2.03 18.99
CA GLY A 259 -10.35 -1.69 20.21
C GLY A 259 -8.82 -1.66 20.07
N GLU A 260 -8.26 -1.97 18.88
CA GLU A 260 -6.82 -1.92 18.62
C GLU A 260 -6.45 -0.69 17.76
N VAL A 261 -5.47 0.07 18.22
CA VAL A 261 -4.88 1.14 17.41
C VAL A 261 -4.00 0.51 16.35
N ILE A 262 -4.23 0.86 15.08
CA ILE A 262 -3.42 0.41 13.95
C ILE A 262 -2.99 1.63 13.15
N THR A 263 -1.69 1.70 12.89
CA THR A 263 -1.09 2.68 11.98
C THR A 263 -0.53 1.95 10.76
N ILE A 264 -0.91 2.43 9.58
CA ILE A 264 -0.38 1.99 8.28
C ILE A 264 0.47 3.12 7.75
N VAL A 265 1.69 2.83 7.29
CA VAL A 265 2.62 3.83 6.75
C VAL A 265 3.07 3.41 5.36
N ILE A 266 3.15 4.35 4.43
CA ILE A 266 3.86 4.18 3.17
C ILE A 266 5.10 5.08 3.22
N LEU A 267 6.29 4.46 3.16
CA LEU A 267 7.56 5.14 3.01
C LEU A 267 7.95 5.18 1.54
N ASP A 268 8.35 6.35 1.07
CA ASP A 268 8.97 6.54 -0.23
C ASP A 268 10.50 6.42 -0.13
N ASN A 269 11.13 5.68 -1.03
CA ASN A 269 12.59 5.52 -0.99
C ASN A 269 13.30 6.76 -1.57
N PRO A 270 14.34 7.29 -0.91
CA PRO A 270 15.08 8.46 -1.40
C PRO A 270 15.70 8.30 -2.80
N LYS A 271 15.86 7.08 -3.29
CA LYS A 271 16.37 6.79 -4.65
C LYS A 271 15.27 6.72 -5.71
N ASN A 272 14.01 6.82 -5.31
CA ASN A 272 12.92 6.86 -6.28
C ASN A 272 13.01 8.13 -7.16
N PRO A 273 12.69 8.02 -8.44
CA PRO A 273 12.50 9.20 -9.28
C PRO A 273 11.52 10.18 -8.65
N ASN A 274 11.84 11.48 -8.68
CA ASN A 274 11.02 12.55 -8.11
C ASN A 274 10.67 12.39 -6.63
N TYR A 275 11.56 11.77 -5.83
CA TYR A 275 11.44 11.76 -4.37
C TYR A 275 11.41 13.19 -3.78
N PRO A 276 10.64 13.47 -2.72
CA PRO A 276 9.62 12.60 -2.14
C PRO A 276 8.33 12.57 -2.98
N ALA A 277 7.60 11.44 -2.87
CA ALA A 277 6.36 11.22 -3.60
C ALA A 277 5.24 12.21 -3.22
N TRP A 278 4.31 12.41 -4.13
CA TRP A 278 3.03 13.06 -3.86
C TRP A 278 2.09 12.11 -3.12
N SER A 279 1.42 12.58 -2.08
CA SER A 279 0.39 11.80 -1.41
C SER A 279 -0.90 11.79 -2.23
N HIS A 280 -1.39 10.62 -2.61
CA HIS A 280 -2.69 10.39 -3.23
C HIS A 280 -3.61 9.67 -2.25
N ALA A 281 -3.72 10.20 -1.03
CA ALA A 281 -4.62 9.72 0.00
C ALA A 281 -6.00 10.38 -0.11
N ARG A 282 -7.06 9.57 -0.01
CA ARG A 282 -8.45 10.00 -0.13
C ARG A 282 -9.28 9.46 1.02
N GLY A 283 -10.11 10.30 1.63
CA GLY A 283 -10.94 9.94 2.77
C GLY A 283 -11.85 8.71 2.57
N TYR A 284 -12.15 8.34 1.33
CA TYR A 284 -12.90 7.13 1.00
C TYR A 284 -12.05 5.83 1.03
N GLY A 285 -10.86 5.85 1.59
CA GLY A 285 -10.02 4.67 1.81
C GLY A 285 -9.06 4.33 0.68
N LEU A 286 -8.77 5.24 -0.26
CA LEU A 286 -7.60 5.15 -1.11
C LEU A 286 -6.39 5.71 -0.36
N PHE A 287 -5.39 4.87 -0.11
CA PHE A 287 -4.13 5.23 0.52
C PHE A 287 -2.98 4.95 -0.44
N ALA A 288 -2.50 5.98 -1.13
CA ALA A 288 -1.53 5.85 -2.22
C ALA A 288 -0.48 6.96 -2.20
N THR A 289 0.69 6.70 -2.81
CA THR A 289 1.72 7.68 -3.09
C THR A 289 2.18 7.59 -4.54
N ASN A 290 2.53 8.73 -5.14
CA ASN A 290 2.81 8.86 -6.55
C ASN A 290 4.03 9.73 -6.83
N ASN A 291 5.09 9.15 -7.36
CA ASN A 291 6.31 9.85 -7.73
C ASN A 291 6.20 10.57 -9.09
N LEU A 292 5.15 10.28 -9.88
CA LEU A 292 4.99 10.78 -11.24
C LEU A 292 3.78 11.72 -11.42
N GLY A 293 3.31 12.31 -10.30
CA GLY A 293 2.13 13.17 -10.30
C GLY A 293 2.36 14.56 -10.89
N GLY A 294 3.48 15.20 -10.55
CA GLY A 294 3.89 16.49 -11.10
C GLY A 294 2.84 17.59 -11.00
N ARG A 295 2.63 18.29 -12.11
CA ARG A 295 1.70 19.44 -12.22
C ARG A 295 0.23 19.07 -12.01
N VAL A 296 -0.10 17.79 -12.08
CA VAL A 296 -1.48 17.33 -11.78
C VAL A 296 -1.82 17.51 -10.30
N PHE A 297 -0.83 17.47 -9.41
CA PHE A 297 -0.98 17.75 -7.99
C PHE A 297 -0.69 19.21 -7.63
N ASP A 298 0.34 19.80 -8.25
CA ASP A 298 0.70 21.19 -8.02
C ASP A 298 1.08 21.84 -9.36
N LYS A 299 0.27 22.79 -9.83
CA LYS A 299 0.46 23.48 -11.11
C LYS A 299 1.83 24.19 -11.23
N ASN A 300 2.45 24.51 -10.10
CA ASN A 300 3.77 25.16 -10.04
C ASN A 300 4.93 24.15 -10.02
N ALA A 301 4.65 22.86 -9.89
CA ALA A 301 5.67 21.84 -9.93
C ALA A 301 6.30 21.72 -11.34
N ALA A 302 7.53 21.18 -11.38
CA ALA A 302 8.14 20.81 -12.65
C ALA A 302 7.30 19.71 -13.34
N GLU A 303 7.28 19.73 -14.66
CA GLU A 303 6.70 18.65 -15.45
C GLU A 303 7.40 17.33 -15.15
N VAL A 304 6.61 16.29 -14.95
CA VAL A 304 7.13 14.94 -14.76
C VAL A 304 6.83 14.11 -16.01
N LYS A 305 7.90 13.83 -16.75
CA LYS A 305 7.85 12.97 -17.94
C LYS A 305 9.05 12.03 -17.90
N VAL A 306 8.80 10.74 -17.87
CA VAL A 306 9.83 9.71 -17.93
C VAL A 306 9.78 9.03 -19.29
N VAL A 307 10.89 9.04 -20.01
CA VAL A 307 11.02 8.40 -21.32
C VAL A 307 12.06 7.30 -21.21
N LEU A 308 11.71 6.10 -21.62
CA LEU A 308 12.59 4.93 -21.65
C LEU A 308 12.72 4.43 -23.09
N LYS A 309 13.96 4.26 -23.54
CA LYS A 309 14.28 3.54 -24.78
C LYS A 309 14.20 2.02 -24.54
N PRO A 310 14.05 1.21 -25.59
CA PRO A 310 14.12 -0.23 -25.44
C PRO A 310 15.39 -0.67 -24.69
N GLY A 311 15.23 -1.52 -23.67
CA GLY A 311 16.30 -1.99 -22.79
C GLY A 311 16.59 -1.09 -21.58
N GLU A 312 16.16 0.18 -21.58
CA GLU A 312 16.30 1.05 -20.41
C GLU A 312 15.31 0.67 -19.31
N SER A 313 15.72 0.87 -18.06
CA SER A 313 14.92 0.50 -16.88
C SER A 313 14.76 1.68 -15.91
N ILE A 314 13.65 1.67 -15.18
CA ILE A 314 13.39 2.53 -14.03
C ILE A 314 12.99 1.67 -12.84
N VAL A 315 13.37 2.07 -11.64
CA VAL A 315 13.06 1.34 -10.39
C VAL A 315 12.29 2.24 -9.45
N PHE A 316 11.24 1.68 -8.85
CA PHE A 316 10.50 2.29 -7.75
C PHE A 316 10.53 1.36 -6.54
N LYS A 317 10.83 1.90 -5.36
CA LYS A 317 10.92 1.14 -4.12
C LYS A 317 10.10 1.83 -3.03
N HIS A 318 9.16 1.10 -2.42
CA HIS A 318 8.32 1.59 -1.35
C HIS A 318 8.29 0.58 -0.20
N GLN A 319 8.04 1.06 1.02
CA GLN A 319 7.82 0.18 2.17
C GLN A 319 6.47 0.50 2.80
N ILE A 320 5.67 -0.53 3.00
CA ILE A 320 4.43 -0.46 3.76
C ILE A 320 4.70 -1.07 5.13
N ILE A 321 4.39 -0.31 6.19
CA ILE A 321 4.53 -0.74 7.58
C ILE A 321 3.14 -0.73 8.20
N ILE A 322 2.82 -1.78 8.95
CA ILE A 322 1.58 -1.92 9.71
C ILE A 322 1.98 -2.20 11.15
N GLY A 323 1.58 -1.34 12.06
CA GLY A 323 1.93 -1.45 13.47
C GLY A 323 0.84 -0.91 14.38
N GLY A 324 1.13 -0.81 15.67
CA GLY A 324 0.26 -0.18 16.66
C GLY A 324 0.24 1.34 16.54
N ASP A 325 0.27 2.04 17.69
CA ASP A 325 0.27 3.51 17.73
C ASP A 325 1.69 4.05 17.46
N LEU A 326 2.08 4.07 16.17
CA LEU A 326 3.38 4.55 15.75
C LEU A 326 3.45 6.08 15.84
N THR A 327 4.46 6.59 16.54
CA THR A 327 4.77 8.02 16.60
C THR A 327 5.51 8.50 15.35
N ASP A 328 5.48 9.81 15.08
CA ASP A 328 6.24 10.40 13.97
C ASP A 328 7.75 10.20 14.14
N ALA A 329 8.27 10.18 15.37
CA ALA A 329 9.67 9.91 15.66
C ALA A 329 10.08 8.48 15.25
N GLU A 330 9.25 7.49 15.55
CA GLU A 330 9.47 6.10 15.15
C GLU A 330 9.42 5.95 13.62
N ILE A 331 8.42 6.55 12.95
CA ILE A 331 8.29 6.53 11.50
C ILE A 331 9.50 7.21 10.84
N ASN A 332 9.94 8.36 11.34
CA ASN A 332 11.14 9.05 10.88
C ASN A 332 12.41 8.19 11.06
N GLY A 333 12.50 7.44 12.15
CA GLY A 333 13.57 6.48 12.39
C GLY A 333 13.59 5.38 11.32
N MET A 334 12.42 4.79 11.01
CA MET A 334 12.27 3.77 9.96
C MET A 334 12.58 4.33 8.57
N ALA A 335 12.14 5.54 8.25
CA ALA A 335 12.42 6.20 6.97
C ALA A 335 13.92 6.48 6.76
N LYS A 336 14.68 6.81 7.81
CA LYS A 336 16.14 6.99 7.74
C LYS A 336 16.88 5.71 7.39
N ILE A 337 16.37 4.55 7.77
CA ILE A 337 16.98 3.24 7.51
C ILE A 337 16.59 2.73 6.11
N PHE A 338 15.41 3.11 5.62
CA PHE A 338 14.91 2.71 4.31
C PHE A 338 15.58 3.48 3.17
N LYS A 339 16.77 3.02 2.73
CA LYS A 339 17.60 3.65 1.68
C LYS A 339 17.86 2.71 0.52
#